data_d298d49f8b2b39d2f737b8736ed8338a
#
_entry.id   d298d49f8b2b39d2f737b8736ed8338a
#
_cell.length_a   1.000
_cell.length_b   1.000
_cell.length_c   1.000
_cell.angle_alpha   90.00
_cell.angle_beta   90.00
_cell.angle_gamma   90.00
#
_symmetry.space_group_name_H-M   'P 1'
#
loop_
_entity.id
_entity.type
_entity.pdbx_description
1 polymer ?
#
loop_
_entity_poly.entity_id
_entity_poly.type
_entity_poly.pdbx_seq_one_letter_code
_entity_poly.pdbx_strand_id
1 'polypeptide(L)'
;VRDKVRHPENAVERDILLDIVTHYWMTNSGGSSARLYWESFSQTDSRPITRPLGISLFPRELFICSERLAKTRYQNLVMFNNTHANGGHFASLEQPEALLSDIRQWVSILRRQELL
;
A
#
# COMPACT_ATOMS: atom_id res chain seq x y z
N VAL A 1 -11.34 -0.49 -9.85
CA VAL A 1 -11.71 -1.74 -10.53
C VAL A 1 -11.61 -1.58 -12.04
N ARG A 2 -12.21 -0.54 -12.64
CA ARG A 2 -12.23 -0.35 -14.11
C ARG A 2 -10.83 -0.21 -14.72
N ASP A 3 -9.92 0.48 -14.05
CA ASP A 3 -8.55 0.67 -14.53
C ASP A 3 -7.70 -0.59 -14.39
N LYS A 4 -7.98 -1.42 -13.41
CA LYS A 4 -7.30 -2.71 -13.19
C LYS A 4 -7.51 -3.70 -14.35
N VAL A 5 -8.68 -3.68 -14.96
CA VAL A 5 -9.01 -4.54 -16.11
C VAL A 5 -8.36 -4.03 -17.41
N ARG A 6 -8.03 -2.74 -17.50
CA ARG A 6 -7.47 -2.12 -18.70
C ARG A 6 -5.94 -2.20 -18.83
N HIS A 7 -5.26 -2.50 -17.76
CA HIS A 7 -3.80 -2.52 -17.70
C HIS A 7 -3.32 -3.92 -17.34
N PRO A 8 -2.92 -4.74 -18.33
CA PRO A 8 -2.50 -6.13 -18.12
C PRO A 8 -1.40 -6.29 -17.07
N GLU A 9 -0.49 -5.31 -16.99
CA GLU A 9 0.60 -5.30 -16.01
C GLU A 9 0.16 -5.11 -14.55
N ASN A 10 -1.10 -4.69 -14.35
CA ASN A 10 -1.74 -4.55 -13.04
C ASN A 10 -2.98 -5.43 -12.93
N ALA A 11 -3.13 -6.41 -13.81
CA ALA A 11 -4.32 -7.24 -13.85
C ALA A 11 -4.39 -8.10 -12.59
N VAL A 12 -5.45 -7.88 -11.81
CA VAL A 12 -5.89 -8.82 -10.79
C VAL A 12 -6.80 -9.83 -11.47
N GLU A 13 -6.63 -11.11 -11.18
CA GLU A 13 -7.47 -12.16 -11.75
C GLU A 13 -8.95 -11.86 -11.51
N ARG A 14 -9.75 -12.12 -12.54
CA ARG A 14 -11.19 -11.80 -12.51
C ARG A 14 -11.91 -12.50 -11.35
N ASP A 15 -11.53 -13.73 -11.04
CA ASP A 15 -12.18 -14.51 -9.99
C ASP A 15 -11.91 -13.89 -8.62
N ILE A 16 -10.69 -13.39 -8.35
CA ILE A 16 -10.39 -12.63 -7.13
C ILE A 16 -11.27 -11.37 -7.03
N LEU A 17 -11.46 -10.64 -8.13
CA LEU A 17 -12.33 -9.47 -8.14
C LEU A 17 -13.79 -9.84 -7.89
N LEU A 18 -14.26 -10.95 -8.45
CA LEU A 18 -15.62 -11.46 -8.24
C LEU A 18 -15.81 -11.91 -6.78
N ASP A 19 -14.83 -12.57 -6.19
CA ASP A 19 -14.89 -12.97 -4.78
C ASP A 19 -15.02 -11.75 -3.86
N ILE A 20 -14.23 -10.69 -4.09
CA ILE A 20 -14.31 -9.45 -3.33
C ILE A 20 -15.71 -8.81 -3.48
N VAL A 21 -16.22 -8.69 -4.71
CA VAL A 21 -17.55 -8.11 -4.97
C VAL A 21 -18.64 -8.96 -4.33
N THR A 22 -18.54 -10.29 -4.45
CA THR A 22 -19.50 -11.23 -3.88
C THR A 22 -19.53 -11.14 -2.37
N HIS A 23 -18.35 -11.00 -1.71
CA HIS A 23 -18.27 -10.82 -0.28
C HIS A 23 -19.08 -9.59 0.17
N TYR A 24 -18.86 -8.43 -0.44
CA TYR A 24 -19.60 -7.20 -0.12
C TYR A 24 -21.12 -7.35 -0.41
N TRP A 25 -21.45 -8.02 -1.49
CA TRP A 25 -22.84 -8.28 -1.89
C TRP A 25 -23.56 -9.19 -0.87
N MET A 26 -22.99 -10.34 -0.58
CA MET A 26 -23.59 -11.35 0.31
C MET A 26 -23.72 -10.86 1.75
N THR A 27 -22.80 -10.05 2.21
CA THR A 27 -22.80 -9.49 3.58
C THR A 27 -23.59 -8.18 3.68
N ASN A 28 -24.06 -7.63 2.56
CA ASN A 28 -24.68 -6.31 2.49
C ASN A 28 -23.85 -5.20 3.17
N SER A 29 -22.54 -5.27 3.05
CA SER A 29 -21.60 -4.42 3.80
C SER A 29 -21.04 -3.23 3.00
N GLY A 30 -21.50 -2.99 1.77
CA GLY A 30 -21.00 -1.91 0.94
C GLY A 30 -21.10 -0.53 1.59
N GLY A 31 -22.25 -0.21 2.19
CA GLY A 31 -22.44 1.06 2.90
C GLY A 31 -21.67 1.15 4.21
N SER A 32 -21.70 0.09 5.03
CA SER A 32 -21.01 0.08 6.33
C SER A 32 -19.49 0.10 6.19
N SER A 33 -18.94 -0.51 5.16
CA SER A 33 -17.49 -0.46 4.89
C SER A 33 -17.00 0.95 4.51
N ALA A 34 -17.85 1.77 3.89
CA ALA A 34 -17.52 3.15 3.56
C ALA A 34 -17.35 4.04 4.82
N ARG A 35 -17.90 3.62 5.96
CA ARG A 35 -17.75 4.32 7.23
C ARG A 35 -16.29 4.48 7.66
N LEU A 36 -15.43 3.49 7.36
CA LEU A 36 -13.99 3.56 7.61
C LEU A 36 -13.38 4.82 6.96
N TYR A 37 -13.75 5.09 5.71
CA TYR A 37 -13.27 6.28 4.99
C TYR A 37 -13.78 7.56 5.61
N TRP A 38 -15.07 7.62 5.95
CA TRP A 38 -15.67 8.78 6.61
C TRP A 38 -14.96 9.13 7.92
N GLU A 39 -14.74 8.15 8.77
CA GLU A 39 -14.06 8.34 10.07
C GLU A 39 -12.58 8.68 9.91
N SER A 40 -11.88 8.05 8.96
CA SER A 40 -10.44 8.26 8.75
C SER A 40 -10.12 9.61 8.13
N PHE A 41 -10.91 10.09 7.18
CA PHE A 41 -10.67 11.38 6.54
C PHE A 41 -11.03 12.59 7.42
N SER A 42 -11.86 12.39 8.42
CA SER A 42 -12.23 13.45 9.36
C SER A 42 -11.20 13.69 10.47
N GLN A 43 -10.25 12.77 10.64
CA GLN A 43 -9.23 12.83 11.69
C GLN A 43 -7.83 12.79 11.09
N THR A 44 -7.10 13.90 11.21
CA THR A 44 -5.69 13.95 10.83
C THR A 44 -4.83 13.72 12.07
N ASP A 45 -4.25 12.54 12.19
CA ASP A 45 -3.24 12.28 13.22
C ASP A 45 -1.91 12.91 12.81
N SER A 46 -1.52 13.98 13.51
CA SER A 46 -0.28 14.69 13.26
C SER A 46 0.90 14.20 14.10
N ARG A 47 0.70 13.19 14.95
CA ARG A 47 1.79 12.64 15.78
C ARG A 47 2.92 12.08 14.90
N PRO A 48 4.17 12.33 15.26
CA PRO A 48 5.30 11.79 14.50
C PRO A 48 5.37 10.27 14.63
N ILE A 49 5.64 9.59 13.53
CA ILE A 49 5.98 8.17 13.53
C ILE A 49 7.45 8.04 13.87
N THR A 50 7.74 7.47 15.04
CA THR A 50 9.13 7.31 15.56
C THR A 50 9.71 5.93 15.29
N ARG A 51 8.86 4.96 14.97
CA ARG A 51 9.32 3.61 14.64
C ARG A 51 10.00 3.57 13.27
N PRO A 52 10.94 2.63 13.06
CA PRO A 52 11.55 2.46 11.74
C PRO A 52 10.50 2.19 10.68
N LEU A 53 10.53 2.98 9.61
CA LEU A 53 9.54 2.92 8.54
C LEU A 53 10.20 2.54 7.21
N GLY A 54 9.58 1.61 6.48
CA GLY A 54 9.84 1.36 5.07
C GLY A 54 8.70 1.89 4.21
N ILE A 55 9.03 2.51 3.10
CA ILE A 55 8.07 2.92 2.07
C ILE A 55 8.40 2.19 0.78
N SER A 56 7.38 1.52 0.25
CA SER A 56 7.39 0.90 -1.08
C SER A 56 6.35 1.62 -1.93
N LEU A 57 6.81 2.36 -2.93
CA LEU A 57 5.98 3.23 -3.75
C LEU A 57 5.84 2.67 -5.16
N PHE A 58 4.63 2.27 -5.52
CA PHE A 58 4.32 1.74 -6.83
C PHE A 58 3.85 2.85 -7.79
N PRO A 59 4.13 2.74 -9.12
CA PRO A 59 3.94 3.86 -10.06
C PRO A 59 2.50 4.31 -10.25
N ARG A 60 1.52 3.46 -9.91
CA ARG A 60 0.08 3.79 -10.02
C ARG A 60 -0.61 3.88 -8.65
N GLU A 61 0.14 4.33 -7.66
CA GLU A 61 -0.41 4.69 -6.35
C GLU A 61 -1.24 5.98 -6.45
N LEU A 62 -2.21 6.15 -5.55
CA LEU A 62 -3.05 7.36 -5.50
C LEU A 62 -2.25 8.60 -5.11
N PHE A 63 -1.26 8.43 -4.25
CA PHE A 63 -0.40 9.51 -3.76
C PHE A 63 1.06 9.13 -3.96
N ILE A 64 1.75 9.90 -4.79
CA ILE A 64 3.17 9.73 -5.05
C ILE A 64 3.94 10.84 -4.35
N CYS A 65 4.96 10.48 -3.60
CA CYS A 65 5.85 11.44 -2.97
C CYS A 65 7.32 11.15 -3.27
N SER A 66 8.16 12.16 -3.18
CA SER A 66 9.61 11.95 -3.21
C SER A 66 10.14 11.48 -1.85
N GLU A 67 11.27 10.78 -1.85
CA GLU A 67 11.93 10.39 -0.61
C GLU A 67 12.24 11.60 0.29
N ARG A 68 12.65 12.73 -0.31
CA ARG A 68 12.88 13.98 0.41
C ARG A 68 11.62 14.44 1.16
N LEU A 69 10.46 14.41 0.51
CA LEU A 69 9.19 14.77 1.14
C LEU A 69 8.80 13.77 2.22
N ALA A 70 8.97 12.47 1.98
CA ALA A 70 8.71 11.45 2.98
C ALA A 70 9.56 11.65 4.23
N LYS A 71 10.85 12.00 4.10
CA LYS A 71 11.75 12.27 5.22
C LYS A 71 11.35 13.50 6.05
N THR A 72 10.64 14.46 5.50
CA THR A 72 10.13 15.60 6.30
C THR A 72 9.04 15.16 7.28
N ARG A 73 8.30 14.11 6.95
CA ARG A 73 7.20 13.58 7.76
C ARG A 73 7.63 12.41 8.65
N TYR A 74 8.52 11.56 8.15
CA TYR A 74 8.94 10.31 8.78
C TYR A 74 10.42 10.36 9.12
N GLN A 75 10.73 10.74 10.36
CA GLN A 75 12.12 10.95 10.82
C GLN A 75 12.95 9.67 10.79
N ASN A 76 12.32 8.51 11.00
CA ASN A 76 13.00 7.22 11.01
C ASN A 76 12.65 6.39 9.76
N LEU A 77 12.77 7.01 8.58
CA LEU A 77 12.61 6.35 7.29
C LEU A 77 13.90 5.58 6.94
N VAL A 78 13.88 4.25 7.09
CA VAL A 78 15.05 3.38 6.89
C VAL A 78 15.10 2.74 5.50
N MET A 79 13.98 2.73 4.78
CA MET A 79 13.89 2.23 3.41
C MET A 79 12.90 3.07 2.60
N PHE A 80 13.28 3.41 1.38
CA PHE A 80 12.40 4.03 0.39
C PHE A 80 12.65 3.41 -0.97
N ASN A 81 11.67 2.68 -1.51
CA ASN A 81 11.74 2.08 -2.83
C ASN A 81 10.64 2.64 -3.73
N ASN A 82 11.03 3.30 -4.82
CA ASN A 82 10.17 3.84 -5.87
C ASN A 82 10.61 3.38 -7.26
N THR A 83 11.32 2.27 -7.34
CA THR A 83 11.91 1.77 -8.61
C THR A 83 11.04 0.73 -9.31
N HIS A 84 9.86 0.45 -8.79
CA HIS A 84 8.93 -0.49 -9.40
C HIS A 84 8.45 -0.01 -10.77
N ALA A 85 8.47 -0.90 -11.76
CA ALA A 85 7.98 -0.62 -13.10
C ALA A 85 6.45 -0.69 -13.19
N ASN A 86 5.83 -1.54 -12.38
CA ASN A 86 4.39 -1.86 -12.41
C ASN A 86 3.79 -1.86 -11.01
N GLY A 87 2.46 -1.90 -10.94
CA GLY A 87 1.71 -1.95 -9.71
C GLY A 87 1.15 -0.59 -9.27
N GLY A 88 0.27 -0.63 -8.30
CA GLY A 88 -0.44 0.56 -7.80
C GLY A 88 -0.96 0.36 -6.38
N HIS A 89 -2.11 0.96 -6.10
CA HIS A 89 -2.69 1.03 -4.77
C HIS A 89 -2.92 -0.32 -4.07
N PHE A 90 -3.21 -1.36 -4.85
CA PHE A 90 -3.40 -2.71 -4.32
C PHE A 90 -2.18 -3.59 -4.62
N ALA A 91 -1.00 -3.12 -4.27
CA ALA A 91 0.28 -3.77 -4.58
C ALA A 91 0.33 -5.25 -4.17
N SER A 92 -0.32 -5.65 -3.08
CA SER A 92 -0.41 -7.04 -2.64
C SER A 92 -1.17 -7.96 -3.61
N LEU A 93 -2.10 -7.40 -4.36
CA LEU A 93 -2.86 -8.12 -5.40
C LEU A 93 -2.23 -7.97 -6.78
N GLU A 94 -1.62 -6.81 -7.05
CA GLU A 94 -1.10 -6.46 -8.37
C GLU A 94 0.33 -6.95 -8.60
N GLN A 95 1.18 -6.85 -7.56
CA GLN A 95 2.60 -7.16 -7.60
C GLN A 95 3.08 -7.82 -6.29
N PRO A 96 2.50 -8.98 -5.90
CA PRO A 96 2.77 -9.62 -4.60
C PRO A 96 4.26 -9.93 -4.39
N GLU A 97 4.95 -10.41 -5.43
CA GLU A 97 6.37 -10.77 -5.33
C GLU A 97 7.27 -9.55 -5.12
N ALA A 98 6.98 -8.45 -5.81
CA ALA A 98 7.71 -7.20 -5.65
C ALA A 98 7.52 -6.62 -4.24
N LEU A 99 6.28 -6.61 -3.74
CA LEU A 99 5.99 -6.17 -2.38
C LEU A 99 6.65 -7.07 -1.33
N LEU A 100 6.61 -8.39 -1.52
CA LEU A 100 7.25 -9.33 -0.63
C LEU A 100 8.78 -9.16 -0.59
N SER A 101 9.40 -8.87 -1.74
CA SER A 101 10.81 -8.55 -1.83
C SER A 101 11.17 -7.32 -0.99
N ASP A 102 10.38 -6.27 -1.10
CA ASP A 102 10.58 -5.05 -0.32
C ASP A 102 10.41 -5.28 1.20
N ILE A 103 9.40 -6.04 1.59
CA ILE A 103 9.20 -6.41 2.99
C ILE A 103 10.42 -7.17 3.53
N ARG A 104 10.94 -8.14 2.77
CA ARG A 104 12.14 -8.91 3.15
C ARG A 104 13.37 -8.01 3.26
N GLN A 105 13.53 -7.07 2.33
CA GLN A 105 14.61 -6.09 2.36
C GLN A 105 14.51 -5.21 3.60
N TRP A 106 13.34 -4.66 3.89
CA TRP A 106 13.08 -3.83 5.07
C TRP A 106 13.39 -4.59 6.37
N VAL A 107 12.88 -5.82 6.53
CA VAL A 107 13.18 -6.69 7.68
C VAL A 107 14.69 -6.94 7.81
N SER A 108 15.38 -7.16 6.69
CA SER A 108 16.84 -7.34 6.68
C SER A 108 17.60 -6.08 7.16
N ILE A 109 17.12 -4.88 6.80
CA ILE A 109 17.66 -3.61 7.29
C ILE A 109 17.47 -3.50 8.80
N LEU A 110 16.26 -3.79 9.30
CA LEU A 110 15.96 -3.72 10.73
C LEU A 110 16.85 -4.65 11.55
N ARG A 111 17.04 -5.89 11.10
CA ARG A 111 17.92 -6.87 11.76
C ARG A 111 19.37 -6.40 11.81
N ARG A 112 19.89 -5.83 10.72
CA ARG A 112 21.26 -5.33 10.66
C ARG A 112 21.51 -4.11 11.56
N GLN A 113 20.47 -3.33 11.81
CA GLN A 113 20.51 -2.14 12.66
C GLN A 113 20.08 -2.43 14.12
N GLU A 114 19.85 -3.69 14.47
CA GLU A 114 19.38 -4.11 15.81
C GLU A 114 18.08 -3.39 16.24
N LEU A 115 17.19 -3.16 15.29
CA LEU A 115 15.91 -2.46 15.50
C LEU A 115 14.72 -3.41 15.64
N LEU A 116 14.94 -4.71 15.59
CA LEU A 116 13.96 -5.78 15.83
C LEU A 116 14.25 -6.49 17.14
#